data_bc81b9b56428f87af1369e3d087fcf58
#
_entry.id   bc81b9b56428f87af1369e3d087fcf58
#
_cell.length_a   1.000
_cell.length_b   1.000
_cell.length_c   1.000
_cell.angle_alpha   90.00
_cell.angle_beta   90.00
_cell.angle_gamma   90.00
#
_symmetry.space_group_name_H-M   'P 1'
#
loop_
_entity.id
_entity.type
_entity.pdbx_description
1 polymer ?
#
loop_
_entity_poly.entity_id
_entity_poly.type
_entity_poly.pdbx_seq_one_letter_code
_entity_poly.pdbx_strand_id
1 'polypeptide(L)'
;MREDNEEATRPLWRAAQAFRIATVIYAVATQISSDQFHTRPGLSWTFIALLVVWSGVAVVALTAGRHRAEIVIADHAVAIALLYASRLVSDEKFWSQHQPLPTTIWVTNAVLSAAALWGPWAGVGSGLLVGLASLSATNDLPNVLKDSTVPVLVTAGLTMGVAAAAVRRANEQVAEAIRIRAATAERERLAREVHDGVLQVLALMRRRGAGAPGELGELAELAGEQEQALRVLLSEQATPIHGPGGSVDVRRLLRGVAPSGVDVSAPASAVLVPRRDAEALEGAVRTALANVERHAGPEARAFVLVEDLDDEVVVTVRDDGVGIPQGRLREAEAEGRMGVSKSIQGRIEELGGTAVLVTAPGEGTEWELRVPRQRDVDPRRK
;
A
#
# COMPACT_ATOMS: atom_id res chain seq x y z
N MET A 1 14.54 0.66 13.81
CA MET A 1 13.57 -0.49 13.96
C MET A 1 13.09 -0.71 15.40
N ARG A 2 13.92 -0.70 16.46
CA ARG A 2 13.42 -0.74 17.87
C ARG A 2 12.84 0.61 18.31
N GLU A 3 13.48 1.72 17.98
CA GLU A 3 13.03 3.08 18.32
C GLU A 3 11.74 3.47 17.61
N ASP A 4 11.59 3.14 16.32
CA ASP A 4 10.37 3.41 15.53
C ASP A 4 9.15 2.66 16.09
N ASN A 5 9.36 1.42 16.56
CA ASN A 5 8.30 0.61 17.15
C ASN A 5 7.89 1.11 18.55
N GLU A 6 8.82 1.77 19.28
CA GLU A 6 8.53 2.40 20.55
C GLU A 6 7.72 3.69 20.41
N GLU A 7 8.03 4.52 19.42
CA GLU A 7 7.23 5.71 19.11
C GLU A 7 5.80 5.36 18.71
N ALA A 8 5.66 4.38 17.88
CA ALA A 8 4.39 3.89 17.38
C ALA A 8 3.43 3.40 18.48
N THR A 9 3.97 2.79 19.53
CA THR A 9 3.17 2.29 20.66
C THR A 9 2.98 3.30 21.79
N ARG A 10 3.57 4.50 21.73
CA ARG A 10 3.41 5.55 22.74
C ARG A 10 1.96 5.91 23.08
N PRO A 11 1.02 6.06 22.11
CA PRO A 11 -0.37 6.37 22.44
C PRO A 11 -1.03 5.26 23.27
N LEU A 12 -0.71 4.00 22.97
CA LEU A 12 -1.23 2.85 23.68
C LEU A 12 -0.73 2.82 25.14
N TRP A 13 0.57 3.09 25.34
CA TRP A 13 1.15 3.20 26.68
C TRP A 13 0.56 4.36 27.46
N ARG A 14 0.31 5.51 26.83
CA ARG A 14 -0.37 6.64 27.48
C ARG A 14 -1.78 6.28 27.90
N ALA A 15 -2.55 5.60 27.07
CA ALA A 15 -3.88 5.12 27.41
C ALA A 15 -3.86 4.13 28.59
N ALA A 16 -2.90 3.19 28.60
CA ALA A 16 -2.73 2.26 29.70
C ALA A 16 -2.36 2.99 31.02
N GLN A 17 -1.53 4.03 30.95
CA GLN A 17 -1.19 4.81 32.15
C GLN A 17 -2.34 5.70 32.62
N ALA A 18 -3.16 6.24 31.71
CA ALA A 18 -4.40 6.94 32.09
C ALA A 18 -5.38 6.01 32.83
N PHE A 19 -5.52 4.75 32.33
CA PHE A 19 -6.30 3.73 33.02
C PHE A 19 -5.72 3.42 34.40
N ARG A 20 -4.38 3.34 34.54
CA ARG A 20 -3.70 3.14 35.84
C ARG A 20 -4.05 4.24 36.83
N ILE A 21 -4.00 5.50 36.42
CA ILE A 21 -4.34 6.65 37.27
C ILE A 21 -5.81 6.55 37.71
N ALA A 22 -6.71 6.24 36.79
CA ALA A 22 -8.14 6.07 37.10
C ALA A 22 -8.38 4.97 38.14
N THR A 23 -7.68 3.83 37.99
CA THR A 23 -7.79 2.70 38.92
C THR A 23 -7.17 2.99 40.31
N VAL A 24 -6.15 3.83 40.38
CA VAL A 24 -5.59 4.33 41.63
C VAL A 24 -6.62 5.22 42.36
N ILE A 25 -7.25 6.15 41.64
CA ILE A 25 -8.32 7.00 42.21
C ILE A 25 -9.48 6.12 42.73
N TYR A 26 -9.88 5.13 41.95
CA TYR A 26 -10.89 4.17 42.36
C TYR A 26 -10.48 3.41 43.64
N ALA A 27 -9.24 2.91 43.70
CA ALA A 27 -8.72 2.19 44.87
C ALA A 27 -8.75 3.05 46.13
N VAL A 28 -8.36 4.31 46.04
CA VAL A 28 -8.44 5.26 47.16
C VAL A 28 -9.87 5.54 47.59
N ALA A 29 -10.78 5.75 46.63
CA ALA A 29 -12.20 5.98 46.91
C ALA A 29 -12.85 4.76 47.59
N THR A 30 -12.53 3.56 47.10
CA THR A 30 -13.00 2.30 47.70
C THR A 30 -12.46 2.14 49.13
N GLN A 31 -11.18 2.45 49.34
CA GLN A 31 -10.57 2.42 50.68
C GLN A 31 -11.30 3.32 51.65
N ILE A 32 -11.59 4.57 51.28
CA ILE A 32 -12.36 5.51 52.11
C ILE A 32 -13.72 4.96 52.46
N SER A 33 -14.42 4.37 51.52
CA SER A 33 -15.75 3.81 51.69
C SER A 33 -15.78 2.55 52.56
N SER A 34 -14.72 1.74 52.53
CA SER A 34 -14.64 0.46 53.24
C SER A 34 -13.82 0.49 54.52
N ASP A 35 -13.29 1.65 54.89
CA ASP A 35 -12.37 1.81 56.06
C ASP A 35 -12.97 1.26 57.36
N GLN A 36 -14.27 1.42 57.62
CA GLN A 36 -14.98 0.92 58.75
C GLN A 36 -15.03 -0.63 58.85
N PHE A 37 -14.75 -1.37 57.77
CA PHE A 37 -14.78 -2.83 57.72
C PHE A 37 -13.40 -3.46 57.87
N HIS A 38 -12.34 -2.64 58.02
CA HIS A 38 -10.98 -3.14 58.14
C HIS A 38 -10.64 -3.37 59.62
N THR A 39 -10.09 -4.52 59.96
CA THR A 39 -9.62 -4.85 61.31
C THR A 39 -8.38 -4.08 61.71
N ARG A 40 -7.58 -3.64 60.70
CA ARG A 40 -6.32 -2.90 60.85
C ARG A 40 -6.25 -1.74 59.89
N PRO A 41 -6.99 -0.63 60.09
CA PRO A 41 -7.08 0.46 59.15
C PRO A 41 -5.73 1.08 58.80
N GLY A 42 -4.82 1.26 59.80
CA GLY A 42 -3.49 1.80 59.57
C GLY A 42 -2.64 0.96 58.58
N LEU A 43 -2.74 -0.39 58.70
CA LEU A 43 -2.06 -1.27 57.76
C LEU A 43 -2.69 -1.25 56.36
N SER A 44 -4.02 -1.15 56.27
CA SER A 44 -4.72 -1.00 54.99
C SER A 44 -4.30 0.27 54.26
N TRP A 45 -4.23 1.41 54.95
CA TRP A 45 -3.73 2.65 54.38
C TRP A 45 -2.26 2.58 53.95
N THR A 46 -1.42 1.80 54.66
CA THR A 46 -0.04 1.52 54.21
C THR A 46 -0.01 0.80 52.87
N PHE A 47 -0.86 -0.18 52.65
CA PHE A 47 -0.95 -0.87 51.35
C PHE A 47 -1.43 0.03 50.23
N ILE A 48 -2.39 0.93 50.49
CA ILE A 48 -2.84 1.94 49.53
C ILE A 48 -1.69 2.92 49.20
N ALA A 49 -0.95 3.38 50.21
CA ALA A 49 0.21 4.26 49.99
C ALA A 49 1.26 3.58 49.09
N LEU A 50 1.56 2.29 49.35
CA LEU A 50 2.47 1.48 48.51
C LEU A 50 1.96 1.35 47.07
N LEU A 51 0.68 1.09 46.91
CA LEU A 51 0.00 1.01 45.59
C LEU A 51 0.12 2.33 44.82
N VAL A 52 -0.11 3.46 45.46
CA VAL A 52 0.02 4.80 44.88
C VAL A 52 1.46 5.09 44.45
N VAL A 53 2.41 4.86 45.35
CA VAL A 53 3.85 5.07 45.05
C VAL A 53 4.31 4.19 43.91
N TRP A 54 4.00 2.91 43.97
CA TRP A 54 4.35 1.98 42.89
C TRP A 54 3.73 2.39 41.56
N SER A 55 2.46 2.79 41.57
CA SER A 55 1.80 3.27 40.34
C SER A 55 2.49 4.50 39.76
N GLY A 56 2.93 5.42 40.57
CA GLY A 56 3.75 6.59 40.17
C GLY A 56 5.05 6.17 39.50
N VAL A 57 5.77 5.22 40.09
CA VAL A 57 7.02 4.65 39.51
C VAL A 57 6.73 3.99 38.17
N ALA A 58 5.68 3.16 38.10
CA ALA A 58 5.31 2.44 36.89
C ALA A 58 4.87 3.40 35.77
N VAL A 59 4.10 4.46 36.07
CA VAL A 59 3.72 5.50 35.10
C VAL A 59 4.95 6.15 34.47
N VAL A 60 5.90 6.58 35.29
CA VAL A 60 7.11 7.23 34.80
C VAL A 60 7.97 6.26 33.98
N ALA A 61 8.25 5.06 34.51
CA ALA A 61 9.14 4.10 33.86
C ALA A 61 8.58 3.55 32.55
N LEU A 62 7.28 3.18 32.50
CA LEU A 62 6.63 2.63 31.30
C LEU A 62 6.44 3.70 30.22
N THR A 63 6.19 4.95 30.61
CA THR A 63 6.08 6.08 29.67
C THR A 63 7.44 6.43 29.08
N ALA A 64 8.51 6.40 29.89
CA ALA A 64 9.88 6.66 29.44
C ALA A 64 10.44 5.56 28.51
N GLY A 65 9.82 4.39 28.46
CA GLY A 65 10.22 3.30 27.57
C GLY A 65 11.41 2.45 28.07
N ARG A 66 11.99 2.81 29.20
CA ARG A 66 13.18 2.13 29.75
C ARG A 66 12.75 0.98 30.67
N HIS A 67 13.41 -0.19 30.53
CA HIS A 67 13.19 -1.35 31.41
C HIS A 67 11.74 -1.84 31.52
N ARG A 68 10.94 -1.68 30.42
CA ARG A 68 9.52 -2.05 30.43
C ARG A 68 9.25 -3.47 30.89
N ALA A 69 10.07 -4.44 30.46
CA ALA A 69 9.89 -5.83 30.84
C ALA A 69 10.07 -6.05 32.35
N GLU A 70 11.09 -5.44 32.94
CA GLU A 70 11.37 -5.53 34.36
C GLU A 70 10.25 -4.88 35.20
N ILE A 71 9.77 -3.71 34.77
CA ILE A 71 8.64 -3.03 35.42
C ILE A 71 7.35 -3.84 35.31
N VAL A 72 7.07 -4.46 34.18
CA VAL A 72 5.87 -5.30 34.00
C VAL A 72 5.95 -6.55 34.87
N ILE A 73 7.11 -7.18 35.00
CA ILE A 73 7.29 -8.32 35.90
C ILE A 73 7.12 -7.89 37.36
N ALA A 74 7.73 -6.76 37.75
CA ALA A 74 7.58 -6.20 39.09
C ALA A 74 6.12 -5.80 39.38
N ASP A 75 5.38 -5.30 38.39
CA ASP A 75 3.96 -4.98 38.48
C ASP A 75 3.11 -6.20 38.87
N HIS A 76 3.41 -7.36 38.28
CA HIS A 76 2.77 -8.63 38.68
C HIS A 76 3.13 -9.05 40.11
N ALA A 77 4.40 -8.94 40.48
CA ALA A 77 4.84 -9.27 41.81
C ALA A 77 4.16 -8.39 42.90
N VAL A 78 4.10 -7.07 42.65
CA VAL A 78 3.41 -6.14 43.53
C VAL A 78 1.91 -6.41 43.59
N ALA A 79 1.28 -6.66 42.43
CA ALA A 79 -0.16 -6.97 42.35
C ALA A 79 -0.50 -8.22 43.16
N ILE A 80 0.23 -9.31 42.96
CA ILE A 80 0.03 -10.56 43.68
C ILE A 80 0.30 -10.37 45.19
N ALA A 81 1.39 -9.69 45.56
CA ALA A 81 1.71 -9.43 46.95
C ALA A 81 0.61 -8.64 47.68
N LEU A 82 0.08 -7.58 47.03
CA LEU A 82 -1.02 -6.78 47.61
C LEU A 82 -2.33 -7.56 47.69
N LEU A 83 -2.63 -8.43 46.71
CA LEU A 83 -3.80 -9.33 46.78
C LEU A 83 -3.73 -10.21 48.03
N TYR A 84 -2.60 -10.89 48.28
CA TYR A 84 -2.45 -11.72 49.48
C TYR A 84 -2.35 -10.92 50.78
N ALA A 85 -1.73 -9.71 50.73
CA ALA A 85 -1.65 -8.81 51.87
C ALA A 85 -3.04 -8.32 52.33
N SER A 86 -4.02 -8.22 51.44
CA SER A 86 -5.39 -7.85 51.76
C SER A 86 -6.04 -8.79 52.79
N ARG A 87 -5.60 -10.04 52.89
CA ARG A 87 -6.04 -10.98 53.92
C ARG A 87 -5.66 -10.55 55.35
N LEU A 88 -4.60 -9.79 55.50
CA LEU A 88 -4.12 -9.36 56.82
C LEU A 88 -4.94 -8.24 57.44
N VAL A 89 -5.75 -7.57 56.61
CA VAL A 89 -6.50 -6.38 56.99
C VAL A 89 -8.02 -6.52 56.86
N SER A 90 -8.50 -7.58 56.21
CA SER A 90 -9.93 -7.85 55.98
C SER A 90 -10.47 -8.86 56.95
N ASP A 91 -11.61 -8.57 57.56
CA ASP A 91 -12.31 -9.45 58.49
C ASP A 91 -13.20 -10.49 57.75
N GLU A 92 -13.62 -11.51 58.44
CA GLU A 92 -14.54 -12.54 57.92
C GLU A 92 -15.90 -11.91 57.48
N LYS A 93 -16.31 -10.84 58.14
CA LYS A 93 -17.48 -10.02 57.74
C LYS A 93 -17.28 -9.33 56.40
N PHE A 94 -16.09 -8.82 56.10
CA PHE A 94 -15.72 -8.21 54.83
C PHE A 94 -15.92 -9.19 53.65
N TRP A 95 -15.42 -10.41 53.81
CA TRP A 95 -15.54 -11.46 52.82
C TRP A 95 -16.97 -11.97 52.66
N SER A 96 -17.73 -12.12 53.75
CA SER A 96 -19.12 -12.57 53.70
C SER A 96 -20.07 -11.55 53.02
N GLN A 97 -19.73 -10.26 53.07
CA GLN A 97 -20.53 -9.20 52.46
C GLN A 97 -20.07 -8.88 51.02
N HIS A 98 -19.16 -9.64 50.44
CA HIS A 98 -18.65 -9.42 49.05
C HIS A 98 -18.18 -7.98 48.78
N GLN A 99 -17.57 -7.36 49.79
CA GLN A 99 -17.05 -5.97 49.60
C GLN A 99 -15.93 -5.95 48.56
N PRO A 100 -15.89 -4.97 47.64
CA PRO A 100 -14.84 -4.86 46.66
C PRO A 100 -13.49 -4.52 47.31
N LEU A 101 -12.47 -5.32 47.01
CA LEU A 101 -11.12 -5.00 47.44
C LEU A 101 -10.62 -3.76 46.67
N PRO A 102 -9.92 -2.80 47.34
CA PRO A 102 -9.33 -1.64 46.65
C PRO A 102 -8.40 -2.03 45.49
N THR A 103 -7.80 -3.22 45.58
CA THR A 103 -6.89 -3.76 44.55
C THR A 103 -7.58 -4.41 43.35
N THR A 104 -8.89 -4.73 43.42
CA THR A 104 -9.59 -5.57 42.43
C THR A 104 -9.48 -5.06 41.00
N ILE A 105 -9.73 -3.77 40.77
CA ILE A 105 -9.60 -3.18 39.43
C ILE A 105 -8.16 -2.80 39.12
N TRP A 106 -7.39 -2.40 40.12
CA TRP A 106 -6.00 -1.95 39.94
C TRP A 106 -5.10 -3.05 39.42
N VAL A 107 -5.27 -4.32 39.80
CA VAL A 107 -4.47 -5.46 39.32
C VAL A 107 -4.54 -5.69 37.82
N THR A 108 -5.61 -5.19 37.16
CA THR A 108 -5.77 -5.22 35.71
C THR A 108 -4.61 -4.50 35.00
N ASN A 109 -3.96 -3.53 35.66
CA ASN A 109 -2.83 -2.81 35.06
C ASN A 109 -1.64 -3.71 34.73
N ALA A 110 -1.37 -4.74 35.53
CA ALA A 110 -0.33 -5.72 35.26
C ALA A 110 -0.66 -6.50 33.99
N VAL A 111 -1.93 -6.92 33.86
CA VAL A 111 -2.44 -7.65 32.68
C VAL A 111 -2.37 -6.82 31.41
N LEU A 112 -2.82 -5.57 31.47
CA LEU A 112 -2.78 -4.67 30.32
C LEU A 112 -1.35 -4.34 29.91
N SER A 113 -0.44 -4.16 30.87
CA SER A 113 0.97 -3.87 30.61
C SER A 113 1.67 -5.06 29.97
N ALA A 114 1.40 -6.31 30.41
CA ALA A 114 1.93 -7.51 29.80
C ALA A 114 1.40 -7.70 28.38
N ALA A 115 0.11 -7.50 28.16
CA ALA A 115 -0.54 -7.58 26.86
C ALA A 115 0.02 -6.54 25.87
N ALA A 116 0.22 -5.29 26.33
CA ALA A 116 0.80 -4.25 25.52
C ALA A 116 2.25 -4.54 25.11
N LEU A 117 3.03 -5.15 25.98
CA LEU A 117 4.43 -5.44 25.75
C LEU A 117 4.66 -6.69 24.90
N TRP A 118 4.03 -7.82 25.27
CA TRP A 118 4.30 -9.13 24.69
C TRP A 118 3.18 -9.67 23.81
N GLY A 119 2.04 -8.98 23.73
CA GLY A 119 0.95 -9.33 22.83
C GLY A 119 -0.17 -10.16 23.47
N PRO A 120 -1.11 -10.67 22.65
CA PRO A 120 -2.39 -11.21 23.12
C PRO A 120 -2.24 -12.45 24.02
N TRP A 121 -1.34 -13.35 23.68
CA TRP A 121 -1.15 -14.56 24.48
C TRP A 121 -0.52 -14.30 25.84
N ALA A 122 0.37 -13.31 25.92
CA ALA A 122 0.89 -12.86 27.21
C ALA A 122 -0.20 -12.18 28.05
N GLY A 123 -1.09 -11.43 27.41
CA GLY A 123 -2.27 -10.87 28.08
C GLY A 123 -3.20 -11.94 28.65
N VAL A 124 -3.48 -12.99 27.89
CA VAL A 124 -4.25 -14.15 28.35
C VAL A 124 -3.56 -14.85 29.53
N GLY A 125 -2.28 -15.17 29.39
CA GLY A 125 -1.50 -15.84 30.46
C GLY A 125 -1.42 -14.97 31.73
N SER A 126 -1.22 -13.67 31.58
CA SER A 126 -1.23 -12.71 32.70
C SER A 126 -2.62 -12.61 33.36
N GLY A 127 -3.68 -12.56 32.56
CA GLY A 127 -5.06 -12.54 33.05
C GLY A 127 -5.41 -13.79 33.86
N LEU A 128 -4.99 -14.96 33.38
CA LEU A 128 -5.12 -16.22 34.12
C LEU A 128 -4.31 -16.21 35.43
N LEU A 129 -3.05 -15.80 35.39
CA LEU A 129 -2.17 -15.73 36.54
C LEU A 129 -2.75 -14.84 37.65
N VAL A 130 -3.08 -13.58 37.29
CA VAL A 130 -3.60 -12.60 38.25
C VAL A 130 -5.01 -12.98 38.72
N GLY A 131 -5.85 -13.48 37.81
CA GLY A 131 -7.21 -13.91 38.16
C GLY A 131 -7.22 -15.11 39.12
N LEU A 132 -6.42 -16.12 38.86
CA LEU A 132 -6.28 -17.27 39.80
C LEU A 132 -5.65 -16.85 41.12
N ALA A 133 -4.68 -15.94 41.11
CA ALA A 133 -4.10 -15.36 42.33
C ALA A 133 -5.17 -14.61 43.15
N SER A 134 -6.04 -13.86 42.48
CA SER A 134 -7.16 -13.17 43.12
C SER A 134 -8.16 -14.15 43.79
N LEU A 135 -8.60 -15.19 43.06
CA LEU A 135 -9.47 -16.19 43.59
C LEU A 135 -8.83 -17.00 44.75
N SER A 136 -7.53 -17.30 44.64
CA SER A 136 -6.77 -17.90 45.71
C SER A 136 -6.72 -16.98 46.95
N ALA A 137 -6.50 -15.68 46.73
CA ALA A 137 -6.44 -14.68 47.81
C ALA A 137 -7.79 -14.51 48.52
N THR A 138 -8.92 -14.68 47.83
CA THR A 138 -10.28 -14.59 48.41
C THR A 138 -10.78 -15.93 48.94
N ASN A 139 -10.03 -17.02 48.75
CA ASN A 139 -10.42 -18.41 49.08
C ASN A 139 -11.65 -18.91 48.27
N ASP A 140 -11.84 -18.33 47.07
CA ASP A 140 -13.00 -18.59 46.21
C ASP A 140 -12.67 -19.49 44.98
N LEU A 141 -11.53 -20.18 45.01
CA LEU A 141 -11.11 -21.10 43.95
C LEU A 141 -12.18 -22.15 43.56
N PRO A 142 -12.97 -22.72 44.54
CA PRO A 142 -14.02 -23.67 44.17
C PRO A 142 -15.10 -23.06 43.24
N ASN A 143 -15.28 -21.75 43.24
CA ASN A 143 -16.30 -21.03 42.47
C ASN A 143 -15.75 -20.39 41.19
N VAL A 144 -14.58 -20.81 40.72
CA VAL A 144 -13.90 -20.22 39.54
C VAL A 144 -14.80 -20.07 38.30
N LEU A 145 -15.76 -20.95 38.09
CA LEU A 145 -16.71 -20.90 36.98
C LEU A 145 -17.86 -19.93 37.20
N LYS A 146 -18.06 -19.47 38.43
CA LYS A 146 -19.11 -18.47 38.78
C LYS A 146 -18.57 -17.07 38.95
N ASP A 147 -17.27 -16.94 39.21
CA ASP A 147 -16.59 -15.68 39.39
C ASP A 147 -16.25 -15.04 38.04
N SER A 148 -16.55 -13.78 37.88
CA SER A 148 -16.31 -13.01 36.64
C SER A 148 -14.87 -12.46 36.52
N THR A 149 -14.06 -12.55 37.58
CA THR A 149 -12.73 -11.94 37.65
C THR A 149 -11.78 -12.53 36.60
N VAL A 150 -11.71 -13.84 36.49
CA VAL A 150 -10.84 -14.53 35.53
C VAL A 150 -11.25 -14.23 34.10
N PRO A 151 -12.52 -14.43 33.69
CA PRO A 151 -12.95 -14.08 32.33
C PRO A 151 -12.71 -12.60 31.97
N VAL A 152 -12.96 -11.68 32.89
CA VAL A 152 -12.76 -10.24 32.68
C VAL A 152 -11.29 -9.90 32.48
N LEU A 153 -10.38 -10.43 33.30
CA LEU A 153 -8.95 -10.19 33.19
C LEU A 153 -8.37 -10.82 31.91
N VAL A 154 -8.81 -12.03 31.56
CA VAL A 154 -8.39 -12.71 30.33
C VAL A 154 -8.86 -11.94 29.09
N THR A 155 -10.14 -11.53 29.07
CA THR A 155 -10.67 -10.76 27.94
C THR A 155 -10.02 -9.38 27.83
N ALA A 156 -9.79 -8.69 28.95
CA ALA A 156 -9.06 -7.41 28.97
C ALA A 156 -7.62 -7.58 28.42
N GLY A 157 -6.91 -8.64 28.86
CA GLY A 157 -5.58 -8.96 28.36
C GLY A 157 -5.57 -9.29 26.86
N LEU A 158 -6.52 -10.12 26.43
CA LEU A 158 -6.65 -10.50 25.01
C LEU A 158 -6.92 -9.27 24.13
N THR A 159 -7.92 -8.48 24.48
CA THR A 159 -8.32 -7.29 23.71
C THR A 159 -7.19 -6.26 23.62
N MET A 160 -6.53 -5.98 24.74
CA MET A 160 -5.38 -5.07 24.77
C MET A 160 -4.23 -5.60 23.91
N GLY A 161 -3.95 -6.90 23.99
CA GLY A 161 -2.88 -7.54 23.21
C GLY A 161 -3.18 -7.53 21.71
N VAL A 162 -4.44 -7.78 21.31
CA VAL A 162 -4.87 -7.67 19.90
C VAL A 162 -4.76 -6.24 19.42
N ALA A 163 -5.22 -5.25 20.21
CA ALA A 163 -5.09 -3.84 19.87
C ALA A 163 -3.61 -3.43 19.70
N ALA A 164 -2.73 -3.87 20.60
CA ALA A 164 -1.30 -3.62 20.51
C ALA A 164 -0.67 -4.25 19.25
N ALA A 165 -1.08 -5.46 18.90
CA ALA A 165 -0.62 -6.15 17.69
C ALA A 165 -1.13 -5.44 16.42
N ALA A 166 -2.37 -4.97 16.41
CA ALA A 166 -2.94 -4.22 15.29
C ALA A 166 -2.20 -2.90 15.05
N VAL A 167 -1.90 -2.14 16.12
CA VAL A 167 -1.12 -0.90 16.04
C VAL A 167 0.28 -1.18 15.48
N ARG A 168 0.96 -2.23 15.96
CA ARG A 168 2.28 -2.59 15.42
C ARG A 168 2.24 -2.92 13.93
N ARG A 169 1.28 -3.74 13.49
CA ARG A 169 1.12 -4.09 12.06
C ARG A 169 0.81 -2.87 11.19
N ALA A 170 -0.08 -2.00 11.65
CA ALA A 170 -0.42 -0.77 10.92
C ALA A 170 0.82 0.13 10.71
N ASN A 171 1.66 0.27 11.75
CA ASN A 171 2.89 1.05 11.64
C ASN A 171 3.94 0.42 10.73
N GLU A 172 4.06 -0.92 10.72
CA GLU A 172 4.93 -1.64 9.79
C GLU A 172 4.48 -1.40 8.34
N GLN A 173 3.18 -1.44 8.06
CA GLN A 173 2.62 -1.14 6.74
C GLN A 173 2.86 0.31 6.31
N VAL A 174 2.69 1.27 7.23
CA VAL A 174 2.97 2.70 6.95
C VAL A 174 4.45 2.92 6.67
N ALA A 175 5.35 2.33 7.47
CA ALA A 175 6.78 2.43 7.26
C ALA A 175 7.22 1.84 5.91
N GLU A 176 6.65 0.71 5.51
CA GLU A 176 6.91 0.10 4.21
C GLU A 176 6.38 0.95 3.06
N ALA A 177 5.16 1.48 3.18
CA ALA A 177 4.61 2.40 2.18
C ALA A 177 5.46 3.67 2.00
N ILE A 178 5.99 4.23 3.09
CA ILE A 178 6.91 5.38 3.04
C ILE A 178 8.21 5.00 2.32
N ARG A 179 8.80 3.83 2.60
CA ARG A 179 10.02 3.35 1.94
C ARG A 179 9.82 3.19 0.42
N ILE A 180 8.70 2.56 0.02
CA ILE A 180 8.37 2.38 -1.40
C ILE A 180 8.21 3.74 -2.08
N ARG A 181 7.48 4.68 -1.46
CA ARG A 181 7.32 6.03 -2.02
C ARG A 181 8.64 6.78 -2.13
N ALA A 182 9.50 6.72 -1.13
CA ALA A 182 10.81 7.35 -1.17
C ALA A 182 11.70 6.76 -2.28
N ALA A 183 11.69 5.43 -2.45
CA ALA A 183 12.44 4.78 -3.53
C ALA A 183 11.91 5.17 -4.92
N THR A 184 10.57 5.30 -5.08
CA THR A 184 9.96 5.74 -6.34
C THR A 184 10.32 7.19 -6.65
N ALA A 185 10.20 8.09 -5.67
CA ALA A 185 10.55 9.50 -5.83
C ALA A 185 12.02 9.70 -6.17
N GLU A 186 12.92 8.92 -5.57
CA GLU A 186 14.34 8.96 -5.88
C GLU A 186 14.65 8.46 -7.30
N ARG A 187 13.97 7.39 -7.75
CA ARG A 187 14.08 6.92 -9.13
C ARG A 187 13.61 7.96 -10.13
N GLU A 188 12.48 8.62 -9.86
CA GLU A 188 11.97 9.70 -10.71
C GLU A 188 12.90 10.92 -10.73
N ARG A 189 13.55 11.24 -9.61
CA ARG A 189 14.54 12.30 -9.52
C ARG A 189 15.75 11.97 -10.39
N LEU A 190 16.32 10.77 -10.23
CA LEU A 190 17.47 10.30 -11.00
C LEU A 190 17.15 10.23 -12.50
N ALA A 191 15.97 9.75 -12.87
CA ALA A 191 15.54 9.70 -14.27
C ALA A 191 15.50 11.10 -14.89
N ARG A 192 14.99 12.12 -14.17
CA ARG A 192 15.01 13.53 -14.63
C ARG A 192 16.43 14.08 -14.74
N GLU A 193 17.27 13.84 -13.77
CA GLU A 193 18.65 14.32 -13.74
C GLU A 193 19.48 13.74 -14.89
N VAL A 194 19.27 12.43 -15.19
CA VAL A 194 19.87 11.77 -16.35
C VAL A 194 19.30 12.33 -17.67
N HIS A 195 17.97 12.57 -17.72
CA HIS A 195 17.35 13.15 -18.92
C HIS A 195 17.92 14.54 -19.22
N ASP A 196 17.98 15.42 -18.23
CA ASP A 196 18.40 16.81 -18.42
C ASP A 196 19.91 16.97 -18.62
N GLY A 197 20.73 16.12 -17.96
CA GLY A 197 22.18 16.20 -18.04
C GLY A 197 22.77 15.40 -19.21
N VAL A 198 22.59 14.08 -19.20
CA VAL A 198 23.28 13.17 -20.11
C VAL A 198 22.73 13.27 -21.54
N LEU A 199 21.39 13.28 -21.70
CA LEU A 199 20.79 13.36 -23.03
C LEU A 199 21.07 14.67 -23.72
N GLN A 200 21.15 15.81 -22.99
CA GLN A 200 21.54 17.09 -23.57
C GLN A 200 22.99 17.08 -24.08
N VAL A 201 23.92 16.47 -23.34
CA VAL A 201 25.33 16.36 -23.76
C VAL A 201 25.46 15.47 -24.99
N LEU A 202 24.80 14.30 -25.00
CA LEU A 202 24.81 13.38 -26.14
C LEU A 202 24.21 14.03 -27.40
N ALA A 203 23.08 14.72 -27.27
CA ALA A 203 22.45 15.46 -28.37
C ALA A 203 23.32 16.63 -28.88
N LEU A 204 24.10 17.27 -28.00
CA LEU A 204 25.05 18.31 -28.40
C LEU A 204 26.23 17.72 -29.17
N MET A 205 26.78 16.60 -28.72
CA MET A 205 27.87 15.88 -29.39
C MET A 205 27.43 15.44 -30.79
N ARG A 206 26.26 14.80 -30.91
CA ARG A 206 25.68 14.41 -32.19
C ARG A 206 25.53 15.59 -33.15
N ARG A 207 24.95 16.71 -32.69
CA ARG A 207 24.75 17.92 -33.54
C ARG A 207 26.05 18.57 -34.00
N ARG A 208 27.08 18.61 -33.15
CA ARG A 208 28.37 19.22 -33.50
C ARG A 208 29.24 18.36 -34.39
N GLY A 209 29.10 17.03 -34.31
CA GLY A 209 29.86 16.09 -35.10
C GLY A 209 29.13 15.63 -36.39
N ALA A 210 27.86 15.97 -36.56
CA ALA A 210 27.09 15.58 -37.75
C ALA A 210 27.74 16.08 -39.06
N GLY A 211 28.15 15.14 -39.92
CA GLY A 211 28.78 15.44 -41.17
C GLY A 211 30.27 15.79 -41.08
N ALA A 212 30.92 15.70 -39.93
CA ALA A 212 32.36 15.90 -39.80
C ALA A 212 33.13 14.64 -40.32
N PRO A 213 34.20 14.78 -41.09
CA PRO A 213 35.01 13.66 -41.54
C PRO A 213 35.92 13.10 -40.40
N GLY A 214 36.15 11.77 -40.36
CA GLY A 214 37.04 11.10 -39.42
C GLY A 214 36.45 10.86 -38.02
N GLU A 215 37.27 10.81 -36.99
CA GLU A 215 36.92 10.43 -35.60
C GLU A 215 35.75 11.26 -35.00
N LEU A 216 35.59 12.50 -35.40
CA LEU A 216 34.47 13.35 -34.94
C LEU A 216 33.12 12.89 -35.46
N GLY A 217 33.05 12.36 -36.68
CA GLY A 217 31.85 11.77 -37.24
C GLY A 217 31.45 10.48 -36.54
N GLU A 218 32.45 9.58 -36.32
CA GLU A 218 32.24 8.31 -35.61
C GLU A 218 31.77 8.54 -34.16
N LEU A 219 32.34 9.53 -33.46
CA LEU A 219 31.88 9.92 -32.12
C LEU A 219 30.44 10.48 -32.09
N ALA A 220 30.05 11.18 -33.16
CA ALA A 220 28.69 11.70 -33.26
C ALA A 220 27.65 10.58 -33.52
N GLU A 221 27.97 9.58 -34.32
CA GLU A 221 27.15 8.40 -34.53
C GLU A 221 27.03 7.58 -33.25
N LEU A 222 28.13 7.31 -32.56
CA LEU A 222 28.14 6.59 -31.28
C LEU A 222 27.34 7.35 -30.20
N ALA A 223 27.46 8.67 -30.14
CA ALA A 223 26.65 9.49 -29.22
C ALA A 223 25.15 9.42 -29.55
N GLY A 224 24.78 9.32 -30.84
CA GLY A 224 23.40 9.10 -31.27
C GLY A 224 22.86 7.74 -30.87
N GLU A 225 23.63 6.67 -31.05
CA GLU A 225 23.26 5.31 -30.63
C GLU A 225 23.07 5.23 -29.10
N GLN A 226 23.98 5.84 -28.32
CA GLN A 226 23.90 5.86 -26.86
C GLN A 226 22.74 6.71 -26.37
N GLU A 227 22.44 7.87 -27.03
CA GLU A 227 21.26 8.69 -26.73
C GLU A 227 19.98 7.86 -26.91
N GLN A 228 19.88 7.10 -28.00
CA GLN A 228 18.71 6.29 -28.31
C GLN A 228 18.57 5.10 -27.36
N ALA A 229 19.65 4.38 -27.06
CA ALA A 229 19.64 3.30 -26.08
C ALA A 229 19.23 3.77 -24.68
N LEU A 230 19.73 4.93 -24.25
CA LEU A 230 19.41 5.51 -22.96
C LEU A 230 17.93 5.97 -22.89
N ARG A 231 17.40 6.52 -23.99
CA ARG A 231 15.97 6.88 -24.10
C ARG A 231 15.05 5.65 -23.98
N VAL A 232 15.43 4.53 -24.60
CA VAL A 232 14.68 3.27 -24.49
C VAL A 232 14.69 2.78 -23.04
N LEU A 233 15.85 2.70 -22.39
CA LEU A 233 16.00 2.27 -21.01
C LEU A 233 15.21 3.15 -20.04
N LEU A 234 15.23 4.46 -20.23
CA LEU A 234 14.47 5.40 -19.39
C LEU A 234 12.97 5.33 -19.65
N SER A 235 12.54 5.05 -20.90
CA SER A 235 11.12 4.87 -21.22
C SER A 235 10.56 3.57 -20.64
N GLU A 236 11.35 2.52 -20.56
CA GLU A 236 10.97 1.27 -19.89
C GLU A 236 10.87 1.42 -18.35
N GLN A 237 11.70 2.30 -17.75
CA GLN A 237 11.68 2.55 -16.31
C GLN A 237 10.66 3.62 -15.86
N ALA A 238 10.21 4.48 -16.78
CA ALA A 238 9.28 5.55 -16.47
C ALA A 238 7.82 5.10 -16.55
N THR A 239 7.27 4.69 -15.43
CA THR A 239 5.85 4.42 -15.13
C THR A 239 5.27 3.12 -15.72
N PRO A 240 4.53 2.33 -14.96
CA PRO A 240 3.90 1.12 -15.47
C PRO A 240 2.97 1.48 -16.65
N ILE A 241 3.06 0.70 -17.72
CA ILE A 241 2.15 0.73 -18.87
C ILE A 241 0.69 0.52 -18.41
N HIS A 242 0.50 0.06 -17.17
CA HIS A 242 -0.77 -0.31 -16.57
C HIS A 242 -1.27 0.78 -15.63
N GLY A 243 -2.44 1.33 -15.93
CA GLY A 243 -3.22 2.20 -15.06
C GLY A 243 -4.04 1.43 -14.02
N PRO A 244 -4.79 2.15 -13.13
CA PRO A 244 -5.70 1.54 -12.18
C PRO A 244 -6.71 0.64 -12.91
N GLY A 245 -7.01 -0.55 -12.35
CA GLY A 245 -8.00 -1.48 -12.92
C GLY A 245 -7.54 -2.31 -14.13
N GLY A 246 -6.21 -2.35 -14.43
CA GLY A 246 -5.70 -3.13 -15.56
C GLY A 246 -5.80 -2.42 -16.91
N SER A 247 -6.03 -1.10 -16.93
CA SER A 247 -5.98 -0.27 -18.13
C SER A 247 -4.54 -0.04 -18.62
N VAL A 248 -4.37 0.20 -19.92
CA VAL A 248 -3.08 0.38 -20.60
C VAL A 248 -3.04 1.74 -21.30
N ASP A 249 -1.92 2.46 -21.20
CA ASP A 249 -1.70 3.71 -21.95
C ASP A 249 -1.29 3.42 -23.40
N VAL A 250 -2.26 3.55 -24.33
CA VAL A 250 -2.08 3.28 -25.76
C VAL A 250 -0.96 4.10 -26.38
N ARG A 251 -0.75 5.35 -25.95
CA ARG A 251 0.32 6.21 -26.48
C ARG A 251 1.70 5.58 -26.32
N ARG A 252 1.96 5.02 -25.15
CA ARG A 252 3.24 4.39 -24.81
C ARG A 252 3.38 3.04 -25.50
N LEU A 253 2.30 2.27 -25.52
CA LEU A 253 2.26 0.99 -26.20
C LEU A 253 2.62 1.15 -27.68
N LEU A 254 1.96 2.09 -28.39
CA LEU A 254 2.18 2.29 -29.82
C LEU A 254 3.55 2.92 -30.14
N ARG A 255 4.10 3.77 -29.28
CA ARG A 255 5.48 4.24 -29.42
C ARG A 255 6.52 3.12 -29.27
N GLY A 256 6.25 2.13 -28.41
CA GLY A 256 7.14 0.97 -28.23
C GLY A 256 7.07 -0.03 -29.38
N VAL A 257 5.99 -0.04 -30.14
CA VAL A 257 5.77 -0.95 -31.27
C VAL A 257 6.21 -0.38 -32.61
N ALA A 258 6.25 0.95 -32.71
CA ALA A 258 6.63 1.64 -33.94
C ALA A 258 8.11 1.43 -34.26
N PRO A 259 8.48 0.93 -35.47
CA PRO A 259 9.87 0.80 -35.91
C PRO A 259 10.59 2.17 -35.97
N SER A 260 11.91 2.14 -35.97
CA SER A 260 12.74 3.34 -36.19
C SER A 260 12.38 3.99 -37.52
N GLY A 261 12.01 5.29 -37.49
CA GLY A 261 11.59 6.05 -38.69
C GLY A 261 10.07 6.24 -38.84
N VAL A 262 9.26 5.69 -37.96
CA VAL A 262 7.82 5.98 -37.87
C VAL A 262 7.58 7.10 -36.87
N ASP A 263 6.90 8.16 -37.33
CA ASP A 263 6.52 9.28 -36.46
C ASP A 263 5.21 8.96 -35.70
N VAL A 264 5.27 8.95 -34.37
CA VAL A 264 4.10 8.71 -33.49
C VAL A 264 3.68 10.00 -32.79
N SER A 265 2.57 10.57 -33.21
CA SER A 265 1.92 11.73 -32.59
C SER A 265 0.80 11.28 -31.67
N ALA A 266 0.76 11.85 -30.45
CA ALA A 266 -0.25 11.49 -29.46
C ALA A 266 -0.48 12.65 -28.47
N PRO A 267 -1.66 12.71 -27.80
CA PRO A 267 -1.96 13.72 -26.79
C PRO A 267 -0.94 13.76 -25.65
N ALA A 268 -0.82 14.89 -24.95
CA ALA A 268 0.05 15.01 -23.78
C ALA A 268 -0.47 14.18 -22.58
N SER A 269 -1.79 14.09 -22.42
CA SER A 269 -2.46 13.31 -21.37
C SER A 269 -2.43 11.80 -21.66
N ALA A 270 -2.47 10.94 -20.62
CA ALA A 270 -2.53 9.48 -20.79
C ALA A 270 -3.83 9.05 -21.47
N VAL A 271 -3.74 8.19 -22.50
CA VAL A 271 -4.88 7.58 -23.20
C VAL A 271 -5.06 6.17 -22.67
N LEU A 272 -5.85 6.05 -21.60
CA LEU A 272 -6.07 4.78 -20.92
C LEU A 272 -7.23 4.01 -21.56
N VAL A 273 -6.98 2.77 -21.96
CA VAL A 273 -8.01 1.83 -22.46
C VAL A 273 -7.89 0.49 -21.74
N PRO A 274 -8.93 -0.35 -21.72
CA PRO A 274 -8.84 -1.72 -21.23
C PRO A 274 -7.71 -2.49 -21.92
N ARG A 275 -7.07 -3.40 -21.21
CA ARG A 275 -5.94 -4.19 -21.73
C ARG A 275 -6.28 -4.91 -23.05
N ARG A 276 -7.47 -5.49 -23.12
CA ARG A 276 -7.97 -6.18 -24.34
C ARG A 276 -7.97 -5.24 -25.54
N ASP A 277 -8.45 -4.01 -25.37
CA ASP A 277 -8.56 -3.00 -26.42
C ASP A 277 -7.18 -2.52 -26.85
N ALA A 278 -6.27 -2.33 -25.88
CA ALA A 278 -4.87 -1.98 -26.14
C ALA A 278 -4.14 -3.05 -26.97
N GLU A 279 -4.29 -4.33 -26.62
CA GLU A 279 -3.68 -5.46 -27.33
C GLU A 279 -4.22 -5.59 -28.76
N ALA A 280 -5.51 -5.35 -28.97
CA ALA A 280 -6.12 -5.35 -30.30
C ALA A 280 -5.63 -4.18 -31.17
N LEU A 281 -5.57 -2.96 -30.61
CA LEU A 281 -5.01 -1.79 -31.27
C LEU A 281 -3.54 -1.99 -31.65
N GLU A 282 -2.73 -2.51 -30.73
CA GLU A 282 -1.32 -2.86 -30.97
C GLU A 282 -1.19 -3.81 -32.16
N GLY A 283 -1.95 -4.90 -32.15
CA GLY A 283 -1.93 -5.90 -33.22
C GLY A 283 -2.35 -5.32 -34.57
N ALA A 284 -3.37 -4.44 -34.60
CA ALA A 284 -3.83 -3.77 -35.80
C ALA A 284 -2.77 -2.81 -36.36
N VAL A 285 -2.19 -1.96 -35.52
CA VAL A 285 -1.14 -1.00 -35.89
C VAL A 285 0.12 -1.71 -36.38
N ARG A 286 0.57 -2.77 -35.68
CA ARG A 286 1.71 -3.59 -36.11
C ARG A 286 1.47 -4.20 -37.50
N THR A 287 0.27 -4.66 -37.77
CA THR A 287 -0.11 -5.22 -39.06
C THR A 287 -0.13 -4.16 -40.15
N ALA A 288 -0.65 -2.94 -39.86
CA ALA A 288 -0.66 -1.83 -40.78
C ALA A 288 0.77 -1.38 -41.13
N LEU A 289 1.65 -1.20 -40.12
CA LEU A 289 3.05 -0.81 -40.32
C LEU A 289 3.86 -1.85 -41.11
N ALA A 290 3.63 -3.15 -40.87
CA ALA A 290 4.26 -4.20 -41.67
C ALA A 290 3.80 -4.18 -43.14
N ASN A 291 2.60 -3.69 -43.44
CA ASN A 291 2.15 -3.47 -44.82
C ASN A 291 2.86 -2.28 -45.46
N VAL A 292 3.03 -1.19 -44.72
CA VAL A 292 3.82 -0.03 -45.20
C VAL A 292 5.22 -0.46 -45.60
N GLU A 293 5.93 -1.14 -44.71
CA GLU A 293 7.30 -1.62 -44.92
C GLU A 293 7.39 -2.51 -46.19
N ARG A 294 6.38 -3.34 -46.44
CA ARG A 294 6.38 -4.33 -47.52
C ARG A 294 5.90 -3.80 -48.86
N HIS A 295 4.99 -2.80 -48.85
CA HIS A 295 4.25 -2.42 -50.03
C HIS A 295 4.26 -0.94 -50.41
N ALA A 296 4.61 -0.01 -49.46
CA ALA A 296 4.54 1.42 -49.70
C ALA A 296 5.68 1.95 -50.58
N GLY A 297 6.79 1.22 -50.66
CA GLY A 297 8.00 1.61 -51.40
C GLY A 297 9.16 2.04 -50.48
N PRO A 298 10.42 2.06 -51.03
CA PRO A 298 11.62 2.25 -50.21
C PRO A 298 11.77 3.66 -49.61
N GLU A 299 11.11 4.66 -50.16
CA GLU A 299 11.16 6.07 -49.73
C GLU A 299 9.95 6.46 -48.87
N ALA A 300 8.97 5.55 -48.70
CA ALA A 300 7.73 5.86 -48.00
C ALA A 300 7.95 6.04 -46.49
N ARG A 301 7.31 7.05 -45.93
CA ARG A 301 7.27 7.33 -44.49
C ARG A 301 5.94 6.92 -43.91
N ALA A 302 5.99 6.39 -42.68
CA ALA A 302 4.79 6.04 -41.94
C ALA A 302 4.57 6.99 -40.75
N PHE A 303 3.30 7.30 -40.51
CA PHE A 303 2.84 8.17 -39.45
C PHE A 303 1.78 7.45 -38.63
N VAL A 304 1.84 7.55 -37.31
CA VAL A 304 0.80 7.06 -36.41
C VAL A 304 0.28 8.24 -35.60
N LEU A 305 -1.02 8.49 -35.66
CA LEU A 305 -1.70 9.50 -34.85
C LEU A 305 -2.62 8.82 -33.86
N VAL A 306 -2.54 9.20 -32.59
CA VAL A 306 -3.47 8.78 -31.53
C VAL A 306 -4.28 9.99 -31.11
N GLU A 307 -5.59 9.89 -31.14
CA GLU A 307 -6.53 10.90 -30.70
C GLU A 307 -7.41 10.36 -29.59
N ASP A 308 -7.59 11.16 -28.56
CA ASP A 308 -8.43 10.83 -27.40
C ASP A 308 -9.71 11.67 -27.46
N LEU A 309 -10.78 11.08 -27.93
CA LEU A 309 -12.09 11.71 -28.01
C LEU A 309 -12.94 11.28 -26.80
N ASP A 310 -13.97 12.06 -26.48
CA ASP A 310 -14.80 11.82 -25.29
C ASP A 310 -15.45 10.44 -25.25
N ASP A 311 -15.88 9.93 -26.41
CA ASP A 311 -16.63 8.67 -26.54
C ASP A 311 -15.83 7.54 -27.20
N GLU A 312 -14.68 7.84 -27.80
CA GLU A 312 -13.86 6.86 -28.54
C GLU A 312 -12.38 7.22 -28.53
N VAL A 313 -11.53 6.24 -28.78
CA VAL A 313 -10.12 6.41 -29.10
C VAL A 313 -9.93 6.14 -30.57
N VAL A 314 -9.29 7.07 -31.28
CA VAL A 314 -9.00 6.93 -32.71
C VAL A 314 -7.48 6.78 -32.89
N VAL A 315 -7.10 5.76 -33.66
CA VAL A 315 -5.71 5.54 -34.07
C VAL A 315 -5.64 5.51 -35.59
N THR A 316 -4.91 6.49 -36.14
CA THR A 316 -4.69 6.57 -37.59
C THR A 316 -3.28 6.13 -37.93
N VAL A 317 -3.13 5.21 -38.89
CA VAL A 317 -1.85 4.79 -39.47
C VAL A 317 -1.84 5.19 -40.93
N ARG A 318 -0.94 6.09 -41.34
CA ARG A 318 -0.84 6.62 -42.69
C ARG A 318 0.57 6.45 -43.24
N ASP A 319 0.67 6.15 -44.52
CA ASP A 319 1.90 6.25 -45.30
C ASP A 319 1.75 7.23 -46.48
N ASP A 320 2.88 7.72 -46.97
CA ASP A 320 2.98 8.59 -48.18
C ASP A 320 3.49 7.80 -49.40
N GLY A 321 3.29 6.49 -49.42
CA GLY A 321 3.77 5.59 -50.43
C GLY A 321 2.92 5.53 -51.71
N VAL A 322 3.12 4.45 -52.49
CA VAL A 322 2.53 4.28 -53.79
C VAL A 322 1.00 4.07 -53.79
N GLY A 323 0.41 3.78 -52.62
CA GLY A 323 -1.01 3.48 -52.50
C GLY A 323 -1.44 2.18 -53.18
N ILE A 324 -2.72 1.86 -53.14
CA ILE A 324 -3.28 0.61 -53.73
C ILE A 324 -4.27 0.95 -54.85
N PRO A 325 -4.05 0.45 -56.08
CA PRO A 325 -5.04 0.59 -57.17
C PRO A 325 -6.36 -0.05 -56.83
N GLN A 326 -7.49 0.62 -57.15
CA GLN A 326 -8.84 0.15 -56.81
C GLN A 326 -9.16 -1.24 -57.41
N GLY A 327 -8.61 -1.58 -58.60
CA GLY A 327 -8.76 -2.89 -59.24
C GLY A 327 -8.17 -4.02 -58.39
N ARG A 328 -7.02 -3.76 -57.74
CA ARG A 328 -6.29 -4.75 -56.94
C ARG A 328 -6.96 -5.06 -55.58
N LEU A 329 -7.67 -4.11 -55.01
CA LEU A 329 -8.51 -4.34 -53.82
C LEU A 329 -9.66 -5.29 -54.12
N ARG A 330 -10.35 -5.11 -55.25
CA ARG A 330 -11.46 -5.99 -55.67
C ARG A 330 -11.00 -7.39 -56.06
N GLU A 331 -9.83 -7.50 -56.73
CA GLU A 331 -9.24 -8.80 -57.08
C GLU A 331 -8.82 -9.55 -55.78
N ALA A 332 -8.20 -8.86 -54.82
CA ALA A 332 -7.83 -9.46 -53.53
C ALA A 332 -9.06 -9.89 -52.71
N GLU A 333 -10.19 -9.17 -52.83
CA GLU A 333 -11.48 -9.54 -52.27
C GLU A 333 -12.02 -10.81 -52.89
N ALA A 334 -12.05 -10.86 -54.23
CA ALA A 334 -12.57 -12.00 -54.99
C ALA A 334 -11.74 -13.27 -54.82
N GLU A 335 -10.41 -13.14 -54.63
CA GLU A 335 -9.50 -14.27 -54.47
C GLU A 335 -9.31 -14.69 -52.98
N GLY A 336 -10.01 -14.08 -52.04
CA GLY A 336 -9.92 -14.39 -50.63
C GLY A 336 -8.57 -14.05 -49.99
N ARG A 337 -7.72 -13.27 -50.68
CA ARG A 337 -6.35 -12.83 -50.21
C ARG A 337 -6.36 -11.59 -49.31
N MET A 338 -7.54 -11.13 -48.88
CA MET A 338 -7.74 -10.00 -47.97
C MET A 338 -7.40 -10.36 -46.51
N GLY A 339 -6.52 -11.32 -46.26
CA GLY A 339 -6.22 -11.82 -44.92
C GLY A 339 -5.76 -10.70 -43.96
N VAL A 340 -5.07 -9.68 -44.47
CA VAL A 340 -4.54 -8.56 -43.68
C VAL A 340 -5.63 -7.53 -43.35
N SER A 341 -6.41 -7.08 -44.35
CA SER A 341 -7.51 -6.14 -44.13
C SER A 341 -8.60 -6.74 -43.23
N LYS A 342 -8.95 -8.00 -43.47
CA LYS A 342 -9.88 -8.74 -42.60
C LYS A 342 -9.32 -8.94 -41.19
N SER A 343 -8.00 -9.09 -41.03
CA SER A 343 -7.36 -9.23 -39.72
C SER A 343 -7.38 -7.90 -38.92
N ILE A 344 -7.22 -6.75 -39.56
CA ILE A 344 -7.32 -5.43 -38.93
C ILE A 344 -8.78 -5.12 -38.58
N GLN A 345 -9.68 -5.26 -39.58
CA GLN A 345 -11.10 -4.99 -39.41
C GLN A 345 -11.74 -5.90 -38.35
N GLY A 346 -11.53 -7.21 -38.45
CA GLY A 346 -12.09 -8.14 -37.47
C GLY A 346 -11.66 -7.89 -36.03
N ARG A 347 -10.39 -7.53 -35.80
CA ARG A 347 -9.92 -7.21 -34.47
C ARG A 347 -10.60 -5.98 -33.86
N ILE A 348 -10.82 -4.95 -34.66
CA ILE A 348 -11.46 -3.71 -34.20
C ILE A 348 -12.97 -3.91 -34.07
N GLU A 349 -13.62 -4.66 -34.98
CA GLU A 349 -15.03 -5.03 -34.90
C GLU A 349 -15.34 -5.87 -33.63
N GLU A 350 -14.43 -6.74 -33.21
CA GLU A 350 -14.57 -7.52 -31.97
C GLU A 350 -14.62 -6.64 -30.70
N LEU A 351 -14.14 -5.41 -30.81
CA LEU A 351 -14.23 -4.40 -29.75
C LEU A 351 -15.48 -3.51 -29.88
N GLY A 352 -16.33 -3.75 -30.87
CA GLY A 352 -17.45 -2.88 -31.22
C GLY A 352 -17.02 -1.60 -31.94
N GLY A 353 -15.79 -1.56 -32.43
CA GLY A 353 -15.19 -0.43 -33.15
C GLY A 353 -15.34 -0.56 -34.68
N THR A 354 -14.74 0.40 -35.40
CA THR A 354 -14.71 0.41 -36.87
C THR A 354 -13.28 0.64 -37.38
N ALA A 355 -12.92 -0.04 -38.46
CA ALA A 355 -11.64 0.16 -39.16
C ALA A 355 -11.89 0.49 -40.61
N VAL A 356 -11.44 1.67 -41.03
CA VAL A 356 -11.63 2.19 -42.38
C VAL A 356 -10.28 2.28 -43.10
N LEU A 357 -10.25 1.76 -44.33
CA LEU A 357 -9.09 1.86 -45.23
C LEU A 357 -9.37 2.88 -46.31
N VAL A 358 -8.51 3.90 -46.41
CA VAL A 358 -8.51 4.88 -47.47
C VAL A 358 -7.19 4.78 -48.21
N THR A 359 -7.26 4.61 -49.58
CA THR A 359 -6.03 4.55 -50.41
C THR A 359 -6.35 4.92 -51.84
N ALA A 360 -5.41 5.60 -52.50
CA ALA A 360 -5.44 5.90 -53.91
C ALA A 360 -4.03 5.79 -54.53
N PRO A 361 -3.90 5.49 -55.80
CA PRO A 361 -2.60 5.40 -56.49
C PRO A 361 -1.81 6.70 -56.35
N GLY A 362 -0.61 6.66 -55.70
CA GLY A 362 0.26 7.79 -55.47
C GLY A 362 -0.12 8.66 -54.28
N GLU A 363 -1.18 8.32 -53.51
CA GLU A 363 -1.62 9.09 -52.36
C GLU A 363 -1.35 8.37 -51.03
N GLY A 364 -0.67 7.19 -51.07
CA GLY A 364 -0.40 6.37 -49.91
C GLY A 364 -1.60 5.55 -49.45
N THR A 365 -1.49 5.10 -48.20
CA THR A 365 -2.55 4.30 -47.55
C THR A 365 -2.80 4.82 -46.15
N GLU A 366 -4.07 4.90 -45.77
CA GLU A 366 -4.50 5.35 -44.44
C GLU A 366 -5.48 4.34 -43.82
N TRP A 367 -5.15 3.87 -42.63
CA TRP A 367 -6.05 3.12 -41.77
C TRP A 367 -6.52 4.00 -40.62
N GLU A 368 -7.82 4.17 -40.49
CA GLU A 368 -8.46 4.80 -39.33
C GLU A 368 -9.15 3.73 -38.48
N LEU A 369 -8.67 3.59 -37.24
CA LEU A 369 -9.15 2.58 -36.27
C LEU A 369 -9.87 3.32 -35.15
N ARG A 370 -11.18 3.11 -35.01
CA ARG A 370 -12.02 3.72 -33.97
C ARG A 370 -12.46 2.69 -32.98
N VAL A 371 -12.16 2.88 -31.71
CA VAL A 371 -12.55 1.98 -30.61
C VAL A 371 -13.40 2.77 -29.62
N PRO A 372 -14.67 2.39 -29.39
CA PRO A 372 -15.55 3.07 -28.45
C PRO A 372 -15.06 2.90 -27.03
N ARG A 373 -15.14 3.95 -26.22
CA ARG A 373 -14.89 3.86 -24.77
C ARG A 373 -16.06 3.14 -24.12
N GLN A 374 -15.79 2.00 -23.48
CA GLN A 374 -16.78 1.40 -22.59
C GLN A 374 -16.98 2.38 -21.41
N ARG A 375 -18.14 3.06 -21.36
CA ARG A 375 -18.54 3.81 -20.17
C ARG A 375 -18.75 2.76 -19.07
N ASP A 376 -18.01 2.85 -17.98
CA ASP A 376 -18.33 2.13 -16.75
C ASP A 376 -19.76 2.52 -16.37
N VAL A 377 -20.67 1.58 -16.58
CA VAL A 377 -22.06 1.73 -16.12
C VAL A 377 -21.97 1.63 -14.61
N ASP A 378 -21.98 2.77 -13.92
CA ASP A 378 -22.08 2.83 -12.46
C ASP A 378 -23.31 2.03 -12.00
N PRO A 379 -23.14 0.87 -11.37
CA PRO A 379 -24.26 0.02 -10.95
C PRO A 379 -25.12 0.64 -9.84
N ARG A 380 -24.86 1.88 -9.43
CA ARG A 380 -25.57 2.59 -8.34
C ARG A 380 -26.60 3.60 -8.81
N ARG A 381 -26.87 3.69 -10.13
CA ARG A 381 -28.00 4.47 -10.63
C ARG A 381 -29.16 3.54 -11.02
N LYS A 382 -29.86 3.05 -10.02
CA LYS A 382 -31.27 2.59 -10.10
C LYS A 382 -31.99 3.00 -8.81
#